data_0a2d124fc8de1ad0bfb8f7bb77195c66
#
_entry.id   0a2d124fc8de1ad0bfb8f7bb77195c66
#
_cell.length_a   1.000
_cell.length_b   1.000
_cell.length_c   1.000
_cell.angle_alpha   90.00
_cell.angle_beta   90.00
_cell.angle_gamma   90.00
#
_symmetry.space_group_name_H-M   'P 1'
#
loop_
_entity.id
_entity.type
_entity.pdbx_description
1 polymer ?
#
loop_
_entity_poly.entity_id
_entity_poly.type
_entity_poly.pdbx_seq_one_letter_code
_entity_poly.pdbx_strand_id
1 'polypeptide(L)'
;MMTREDAQAIYRAGEETVVRVLLDMDRRIHALEHRVEELQAQVQTLQEQVAKDSHNSHKPPSSDGLAKPKPKSLRPKSERPTGGQPGHPGNTLRMVEKPDRTVRHAVERCKACGRSLAGQEPDRVERRQVFDLPEPKLEVTEHHGEVKTCPCGCVNRAAFPPEAGAPVQYGPRVKSVAVYLKAYQLLPFDRLGEIMRDLFACDSFSEGTLANFDADCSRRLEPVEAVIRELAVQSAVAGFDETGVRAVGSLHWLHTVSTRVLTWYYAHKRRGCVAMDAADILPGFRGRAVHDFWDSYLKYDCDHAFCNAHLLRELVFLWEEQGQKWAKAMIDHLLDIKEAVEAAREAGQTALPTVQCDRFLKRYARIVNAGYAQNPGAVPVPGPKRRGRRKQSKARNLLDRFRAHPHEILAFMRDFSVPFDNNQSERDLRMMKLRQKISGTFRNFAALVNFCRIRGYVSTARKNGLNALDALQRVFLGSPFLPAGNTS
;
A
#
# COMPACT_ATOMS: atom_id res chain seq x y z
N MET A 1 36.87 -36.83 -30.68
CA MET A 1 36.38 -36.82 -32.06
C MET A 1 36.76 -38.13 -32.72
N MET A 2 35.84 -38.77 -33.42
CA MET A 2 36.15 -40.01 -34.17
C MET A 2 37.10 -39.65 -35.33
N THR A 3 38.24 -40.33 -35.40
CA THR A 3 39.21 -40.14 -36.48
C THR A 3 38.82 -41.01 -37.71
N ARG A 4 39.47 -40.79 -38.87
CA ARG A 4 39.28 -41.61 -40.05
C ARG A 4 39.77 -43.04 -39.80
N GLU A 5 40.82 -43.20 -39.00
CA GLU A 5 41.35 -44.52 -38.60
C GLU A 5 40.38 -45.28 -37.70
N ASP A 6 39.72 -44.61 -36.74
CA ASP A 6 38.68 -45.21 -35.92
C ASP A 6 37.47 -45.64 -36.72
N ALA A 7 37.04 -44.84 -37.71
CA ALA A 7 35.94 -45.19 -38.59
C ALA A 7 36.28 -46.39 -39.50
N GLN A 8 37.55 -46.49 -40.01
CA GLN A 8 38.00 -47.64 -40.74
C GLN A 8 38.10 -48.92 -39.89
N ALA A 9 38.52 -48.81 -38.66
CA ALA A 9 38.55 -49.91 -37.70
C ALA A 9 37.13 -50.44 -37.43
N ILE A 10 36.16 -49.57 -37.22
CA ILE A 10 34.75 -49.91 -37.02
C ILE A 10 34.19 -50.63 -38.27
N TYR A 11 34.49 -50.12 -39.48
CA TYR A 11 34.06 -50.70 -40.74
C TYR A 11 34.64 -52.13 -40.93
N ARG A 12 35.92 -52.33 -40.63
CA ARG A 12 36.58 -53.65 -40.70
C ARG A 12 36.07 -54.63 -39.69
N ALA A 13 35.47 -54.17 -38.58
CA ALA A 13 34.88 -55.04 -37.55
C ALA A 13 33.50 -55.61 -37.93
N GLY A 14 32.97 -55.26 -39.10
CA GLY A 14 31.79 -55.87 -39.73
C GLY A 14 30.50 -55.06 -39.54
N GLU A 15 29.48 -55.38 -40.31
CA GLU A 15 28.23 -54.66 -40.49
C GLU A 15 27.52 -54.46 -39.15
N GLU A 16 27.42 -55.46 -38.28
CA GLU A 16 26.73 -55.43 -37.00
C GLU A 16 27.37 -54.38 -36.04
N THR A 17 28.72 -54.24 -36.11
CA THR A 17 29.44 -53.22 -35.30
C THR A 17 29.16 -51.82 -35.81
N VAL A 18 29.11 -51.61 -37.13
CA VAL A 18 28.77 -50.34 -37.76
C VAL A 18 27.35 -49.95 -37.36
N VAL A 19 26.36 -50.80 -37.51
CA VAL A 19 24.96 -50.56 -37.13
C VAL A 19 24.84 -50.17 -35.67
N ARG A 20 25.50 -50.90 -34.78
CA ARG A 20 25.49 -50.63 -33.34
C ARG A 20 26.07 -49.24 -33.02
N VAL A 21 27.20 -48.87 -33.63
CA VAL A 21 27.83 -47.58 -33.43
C VAL A 21 26.94 -46.44 -33.97
N LEU A 22 26.34 -46.61 -35.12
CA LEU A 22 25.42 -45.62 -35.68
C LEU A 22 24.18 -45.42 -34.79
N LEU A 23 23.57 -46.48 -34.31
CA LEU A 23 22.43 -46.40 -33.40
C LEU A 23 22.80 -45.79 -32.02
N ASP A 24 24.04 -46.02 -31.54
CA ASP A 24 24.53 -45.39 -30.32
C ASP A 24 24.78 -43.88 -30.54
N MET A 25 25.38 -43.53 -31.70
CA MET A 25 25.56 -42.13 -32.07
C MET A 25 24.22 -41.38 -32.22
N ASP A 26 23.24 -41.99 -32.87
CA ASP A 26 21.89 -41.41 -33.03
C ASP A 26 21.24 -41.17 -31.65
N ARG A 27 21.30 -42.17 -30.75
CA ARG A 27 20.81 -41.97 -29.37
C ARG A 27 21.51 -40.84 -28.62
N ARG A 28 22.83 -40.68 -28.79
CA ARG A 28 23.61 -39.59 -28.18
C ARG A 28 23.26 -38.23 -28.80
N ILE A 29 23.07 -38.18 -30.10
CA ILE A 29 22.63 -36.94 -30.79
C ILE A 29 21.28 -36.50 -30.22
N HIS A 30 20.28 -37.39 -30.20
CA HIS A 30 18.97 -37.05 -29.62
C HIS A 30 19.03 -36.64 -28.14
N ALA A 31 19.90 -37.30 -27.35
CA ALA A 31 20.10 -36.90 -25.94
C ALA A 31 20.73 -35.51 -25.80
N LEU A 32 21.69 -35.20 -26.69
CA LEU A 32 22.31 -33.87 -26.70
C LEU A 32 21.36 -32.78 -27.20
N GLU A 33 20.59 -33.02 -28.25
CA GLU A 33 19.54 -32.12 -28.74
C GLU A 33 18.54 -31.81 -27.64
N HIS A 34 18.03 -32.79 -26.94
CA HIS A 34 17.14 -32.60 -25.79
C HIS A 34 17.81 -31.77 -24.69
N ARG A 35 19.10 -32.02 -24.42
CA ARG A 35 19.85 -31.22 -23.43
C ARG A 35 20.06 -29.78 -23.82
N VAL A 36 20.31 -29.51 -25.10
CA VAL A 36 20.42 -28.18 -25.66
C VAL A 36 19.07 -27.44 -25.50
N GLU A 37 17.95 -28.09 -25.84
CA GLU A 37 16.62 -27.51 -25.64
C GLU A 37 16.33 -27.18 -24.14
N GLU A 38 16.70 -28.07 -23.24
CA GLU A 38 16.55 -27.85 -21.80
C GLU A 38 17.39 -26.64 -21.34
N LEU A 39 18.65 -26.55 -21.77
CA LEU A 39 19.54 -25.44 -21.43
C LEU A 39 19.04 -24.10 -22.02
N GLN A 40 18.58 -24.11 -23.26
CA GLN A 40 17.98 -22.93 -23.88
C GLN A 40 16.75 -22.45 -23.12
N ALA A 41 15.88 -23.35 -22.67
CA ALA A 41 14.72 -23.00 -21.85
C ALA A 41 15.13 -22.46 -20.47
N GLN A 42 16.21 -22.97 -19.87
CA GLN A 42 16.76 -22.44 -18.62
C GLN A 42 17.34 -21.03 -18.81
N VAL A 43 18.14 -20.83 -19.85
CA VAL A 43 18.71 -19.51 -20.19
C VAL A 43 17.61 -18.50 -20.42
N GLN A 44 16.59 -18.84 -21.21
CA GLN A 44 15.43 -17.95 -21.41
C GLN A 44 14.72 -17.62 -20.09
N THR A 45 14.55 -18.58 -19.21
CA THR A 45 13.93 -18.36 -17.90
C THR A 45 14.76 -17.40 -17.03
N LEU A 46 16.08 -17.56 -17.02
CA LEU A 46 16.99 -16.69 -16.27
C LEU A 46 17.02 -15.26 -16.84
N GLN A 47 17.08 -15.14 -18.19
CA GLN A 47 17.00 -13.82 -18.84
C GLN A 47 15.71 -13.09 -18.47
N GLU A 48 14.57 -13.79 -18.50
CA GLU A 48 13.29 -13.21 -18.10
C GLU A 48 13.24 -12.84 -16.61
N GLN A 49 13.97 -13.55 -15.74
CA GLN A 49 14.05 -13.19 -14.32
C GLN A 49 14.89 -11.92 -14.10
N VAL A 50 15.99 -11.79 -14.84
CA VAL A 50 16.87 -10.61 -14.79
C VAL A 50 16.19 -9.37 -15.36
N ALA A 51 15.44 -9.51 -16.47
CA ALA A 51 14.70 -8.41 -17.12
C ALA A 51 13.53 -7.86 -16.29
N LYS A 52 13.11 -8.55 -15.20
CA LYS A 52 12.01 -8.10 -14.34
C LYS A 52 12.44 -7.03 -13.34
N ASP A 53 11.79 -5.87 -13.40
CA ASP A 53 11.87 -4.76 -12.44
C ASP A 53 10.50 -4.37 -11.89
N SER A 54 10.41 -3.26 -11.15
CA SER A 54 9.14 -2.75 -10.61
C SER A 54 8.21 -2.13 -11.66
N HIS A 55 8.70 -1.87 -12.87
CA HIS A 55 7.91 -1.30 -13.97
C HIS A 55 7.12 -2.39 -14.70
N ASN A 56 7.75 -3.54 -14.93
CA ASN A 56 7.22 -4.63 -15.74
C ASN A 56 6.85 -5.89 -14.95
N SER A 57 6.83 -5.83 -13.63
CA SER A 57 6.50 -6.96 -12.76
C SER A 57 5.87 -6.52 -11.44
N HIS A 58 5.48 -7.48 -10.60
CA HIS A 58 4.98 -7.23 -9.25
C HIS A 58 6.10 -6.97 -8.22
N LYS A 59 7.35 -6.83 -8.63
CA LYS A 59 8.46 -6.50 -7.73
C LYS A 59 8.26 -5.10 -7.16
N PRO A 60 8.46 -4.91 -5.85
CA PRO A 60 8.37 -3.58 -5.26
C PRO A 60 9.54 -2.70 -5.76
N PRO A 61 9.37 -1.38 -5.88
CA PRO A 61 10.44 -0.46 -6.32
C PRO A 61 11.74 -0.57 -5.53
N SER A 62 11.68 -1.06 -4.30
CA SER A 62 12.85 -1.30 -3.44
C SER A 62 13.72 -2.48 -3.88
N SER A 63 13.25 -3.34 -4.78
CA SER A 63 14.02 -4.47 -5.32
C SER A 63 14.84 -4.12 -6.56
N ASP A 64 14.67 -2.91 -7.14
CA ASP A 64 15.37 -2.49 -8.35
C ASP A 64 16.84 -2.08 -8.12
N GLY A 65 17.27 -1.99 -6.86
CA GLY A 65 18.63 -1.59 -6.49
C GLY A 65 18.95 -0.12 -6.78
N LEU A 66 20.26 0.22 -6.81
CA LEU A 66 20.72 1.59 -7.03
C LEU A 66 20.79 1.95 -8.53
N ALA A 67 20.92 0.96 -9.40
CA ALA A 67 20.96 1.14 -10.87
C ALA A 67 19.56 1.21 -11.49
N LYS A 68 18.59 1.73 -10.76
CA LYS A 68 17.19 1.80 -11.18
C LYS A 68 17.01 2.49 -12.53
N PRO A 69 16.43 1.82 -13.55
CA PRO A 69 16.05 2.50 -14.77
C PRO A 69 15.03 3.60 -14.47
N LYS A 70 15.12 4.73 -15.16
CA LYS A 70 14.14 5.82 -15.00
C LYS A 70 12.75 5.25 -15.26
N PRO A 71 11.78 5.43 -14.33
CA PRO A 71 10.45 4.89 -14.52
C PRO A 71 9.85 5.47 -15.80
N LYS A 72 9.54 4.60 -16.74
CA LYS A 72 8.79 4.96 -17.94
C LYS A 72 7.31 5.04 -17.54
N SER A 73 6.79 6.23 -17.36
CA SER A 73 5.37 6.43 -17.12
C SER A 73 4.58 6.08 -18.39
N LEU A 74 3.50 5.31 -18.25
CA LEU A 74 2.53 5.09 -19.34
C LEU A 74 1.68 6.35 -19.61
N ARG A 75 1.79 7.39 -18.76
CA ARG A 75 1.16 8.68 -19.00
C ARG A 75 1.93 9.40 -20.09
N PRO A 76 1.25 10.04 -21.07
CA PRO A 76 1.91 10.94 -22.02
C PRO A 76 2.70 12.00 -21.22
N LYS A 77 3.89 12.34 -21.71
CA LYS A 77 4.65 13.44 -21.12
C LYS A 77 3.83 14.71 -21.25
N SER A 78 3.55 15.35 -20.14
CA SER A 78 2.95 16.67 -20.14
C SER A 78 3.93 17.65 -20.79
N GLU A 79 3.47 18.45 -21.72
CA GLU A 79 4.23 19.56 -22.31
C GLU A 79 4.35 20.74 -21.34
N ARG A 80 3.66 20.66 -20.19
CA ARG A 80 3.69 21.70 -19.17
C ARG A 80 5.04 21.72 -18.45
N PRO A 81 5.62 22.90 -18.16
CA PRO A 81 6.85 23.02 -17.41
C PRO A 81 6.69 22.42 -15.99
N THR A 82 7.80 21.92 -15.44
CA THR A 82 7.80 21.43 -14.04
C THR A 82 7.65 22.59 -13.07
N GLY A 83 6.78 22.47 -12.07
CA GLY A 83 6.50 23.50 -11.07
C GLY A 83 5.05 23.98 -11.07
N GLY A 84 4.80 25.09 -10.39
CA GLY A 84 3.47 25.71 -10.32
C GLY A 84 3.03 26.20 -11.70
N GLN A 85 1.84 25.77 -12.15
CA GLN A 85 1.28 26.22 -13.41
C GLN A 85 0.70 27.63 -13.31
N PRO A 86 0.61 28.42 -14.40
CA PRO A 86 -0.11 29.69 -14.38
C PRO A 86 -1.53 29.50 -13.82
N GLY A 87 -1.92 30.33 -12.87
CA GLY A 87 -3.21 30.23 -12.19
C GLY A 87 -3.26 29.25 -11.00
N HIS A 88 -2.17 28.53 -10.69
CA HIS A 88 -2.11 27.74 -9.46
C HIS A 88 -2.05 28.66 -8.24
N PRO A 89 -3.02 28.60 -7.29
CA PRO A 89 -2.97 29.39 -6.08
C PRO A 89 -1.74 28.95 -5.27
N GLY A 90 -0.71 29.78 -5.24
CA GLY A 90 0.48 29.52 -4.44
C GLY A 90 0.15 29.49 -2.94
N ASN A 91 0.70 28.53 -2.20
CA ASN A 91 0.65 28.50 -0.72
C ASN A 91 1.71 29.45 -0.14
N THR A 92 1.53 30.75 -0.34
CA THR A 92 2.40 31.77 0.25
C THR A 92 1.92 32.10 1.65
N LEU A 93 2.86 32.19 2.60
CA LEU A 93 2.56 32.63 3.96
C LEU A 93 1.91 34.04 3.92
N ARG A 94 0.72 34.15 4.47
CA ARG A 94 -0.04 35.44 4.50
C ARG A 94 -0.10 35.96 5.91
N MET A 95 -0.15 37.31 6.02
CA MET A 95 -0.38 37.97 7.31
C MET A 95 -1.75 37.57 7.87
N VAL A 96 -1.80 37.35 9.19
CA VAL A 96 -3.06 37.20 9.92
C VAL A 96 -3.56 38.56 10.38
N GLU A 97 -4.88 38.71 10.46
CA GLU A 97 -5.49 39.96 10.92
C GLU A 97 -5.28 40.19 12.41
N LYS A 98 -5.39 39.13 13.21
CA LYS A 98 -5.24 39.16 14.66
C LYS A 98 -4.01 38.34 15.06
N PRO A 99 -2.83 38.96 15.23
CA PRO A 99 -1.65 38.29 15.76
C PRO A 99 -1.79 38.05 17.26
N ASP A 100 -1.18 36.97 17.78
CA ASP A 100 -1.18 36.64 19.21
C ASP A 100 -0.48 37.72 20.05
N ARG A 101 0.53 38.39 19.47
CA ARG A 101 1.32 39.42 20.14
C ARG A 101 1.66 40.54 19.16
N THR A 102 1.55 41.78 19.61
CA THR A 102 1.98 42.97 18.86
C THR A 102 3.09 43.69 19.63
N VAL A 103 4.23 43.91 18.95
CA VAL A 103 5.36 44.69 19.46
C VAL A 103 5.44 45.97 18.67
N ARG A 104 5.41 47.12 19.36
CA ARG A 104 5.53 48.47 18.75
C ARG A 104 6.99 48.94 18.84
N HIS A 105 7.58 49.22 17.69
CA HIS A 105 8.90 49.87 17.60
C HIS A 105 8.70 51.37 17.32
N ALA A 106 8.97 52.17 18.33
CA ALA A 106 8.81 53.62 18.21
C ALA A 106 10.07 54.26 17.59
N VAL A 107 9.86 55.34 16.85
CA VAL A 107 10.95 56.23 16.39
C VAL A 107 11.11 57.34 17.38
N GLU A 108 12.12 57.26 18.24
CA GLU A 108 12.31 58.23 19.33
C GLU A 108 13.06 59.49 18.91
N ARG A 109 13.93 59.40 17.89
CA ARG A 109 14.74 60.54 17.43
C ARG A 109 14.87 60.58 15.90
N CYS A 110 14.96 61.79 15.37
CA CYS A 110 15.26 62.01 13.97
C CYS A 110 16.70 61.64 13.65
N LYS A 111 16.91 60.76 12.65
CA LYS A 111 18.24 60.30 12.21
C LYS A 111 19.11 61.41 11.59
N ALA A 112 18.49 62.47 11.04
CA ALA A 112 19.21 63.57 10.38
C ALA A 112 19.58 64.71 11.33
N CYS A 113 18.69 65.12 12.23
CA CYS A 113 18.92 66.32 13.10
C CYS A 113 18.92 65.98 14.60
N GLY A 114 18.69 64.78 15.03
CA GLY A 114 18.71 64.39 16.44
C GLY A 114 17.48 64.80 17.25
N ARG A 115 16.54 65.57 16.69
CA ARG A 115 15.33 66.06 17.39
C ARG A 115 14.53 64.90 17.94
N SER A 116 13.97 65.06 19.15
CA SER A 116 13.06 64.08 19.74
C SER A 116 11.75 64.01 18.93
N LEU A 117 11.32 62.80 18.62
CA LEU A 117 10.03 62.45 18.00
C LEU A 117 9.13 61.71 18.99
N ALA A 118 9.57 61.61 20.26
CA ALA A 118 8.76 60.97 21.30
C ALA A 118 7.43 61.74 21.47
N GLY A 119 6.31 61.01 21.41
CA GLY A 119 4.96 61.58 21.50
C GLY A 119 4.37 62.07 20.17
N GLN A 120 5.14 62.05 19.07
CA GLN A 120 4.59 62.43 17.76
C GLN A 120 3.86 61.16 17.21
N GLU A 121 2.63 61.34 16.71
CA GLU A 121 1.89 60.25 16.04
C GLU A 121 2.59 59.87 14.73
N PRO A 122 2.69 58.57 14.41
CA PRO A 122 3.31 58.11 13.17
C PRO A 122 2.42 58.42 11.96
N ASP A 123 3.01 58.89 10.87
CA ASP A 123 2.31 59.08 9.60
C ASP A 123 1.74 57.81 9.03
N ARG A 124 2.43 56.66 9.25
CA ARG A 124 2.00 55.31 8.88
C ARG A 124 2.72 54.27 9.73
N VAL A 125 2.12 53.06 9.82
CA VAL A 125 2.71 51.89 10.47
C VAL A 125 2.99 50.83 9.43
N GLU A 126 4.26 50.43 9.30
CA GLU A 126 4.64 49.25 8.51
C GLU A 126 4.48 47.98 9.36
N ARG A 127 3.75 47.04 8.85
CA ARG A 127 3.48 45.78 9.56
C ARG A 127 4.36 44.64 9.00
N ARG A 128 4.98 43.91 9.91
CA ARG A 128 5.70 42.64 9.60
C ARG A 128 5.28 41.60 10.61
N GLN A 129 5.10 40.38 10.20
CA GLN A 129 4.73 39.27 11.08
C GLN A 129 5.77 38.17 10.98
N VAL A 130 6.16 37.64 12.12
CA VAL A 130 7.01 36.47 12.27
C VAL A 130 6.14 35.36 12.87
N PHE A 131 6.10 34.20 12.21
CA PHE A 131 5.41 33.01 12.68
C PHE A 131 6.45 32.11 13.32
N ASP A 132 6.28 31.82 14.60
CA ASP A 132 7.20 30.99 15.35
C ASP A 132 6.43 29.97 16.20
N LEU A 133 7.11 28.94 16.67
CA LEU A 133 6.54 27.96 17.59
C LEU A 133 6.83 28.41 19.03
N PRO A 134 5.84 28.37 19.93
CA PRO A 134 6.11 28.57 21.35
C PRO A 134 6.98 27.41 21.86
N GLU A 135 7.79 27.65 22.88
CA GLU A 135 8.56 26.60 23.54
C GLU A 135 7.62 25.53 24.09
N PRO A 136 7.70 24.29 23.56
CA PRO A 136 6.85 23.21 24.03
C PRO A 136 7.30 22.73 25.41
N LYS A 137 6.37 22.57 26.35
CA LYS A 137 6.63 22.06 27.71
C LYS A 137 5.52 21.17 28.20
N LEU A 138 5.85 20.29 29.14
CA LEU A 138 4.84 19.56 29.90
C LEU A 138 4.13 20.50 30.88
N GLU A 139 2.82 20.42 30.91
CA GLU A 139 1.98 21.04 31.94
C GLU A 139 1.67 19.99 33.00
N VAL A 140 1.96 20.29 34.26
CA VAL A 140 1.72 19.40 35.40
C VAL A 140 0.57 19.96 36.22
N THR A 141 -0.52 19.19 36.30
CA THR A 141 -1.66 19.53 37.15
C THR A 141 -1.65 18.61 38.38
N GLU A 142 -1.65 19.18 39.59
CA GLU A 142 -1.77 18.45 40.84
C GLU A 142 -3.21 18.47 41.33
N HIS A 143 -3.77 17.30 41.61
CA HIS A 143 -5.12 17.15 42.16
C HIS A 143 -5.07 16.85 43.63
N HIS A 144 -5.71 17.65 44.49
CA HIS A 144 -5.83 17.47 45.92
C HIS A 144 -7.21 16.91 46.26
N GLY A 145 -7.26 15.68 46.75
CA GLY A 145 -8.50 15.06 47.27
C GLY A 145 -8.59 15.20 48.78
N GLU A 146 -9.54 15.93 49.29
CA GLU A 146 -9.75 16.09 50.72
C GLU A 146 -10.22 14.80 51.37
N VAL A 147 -9.71 14.52 52.58
CA VAL A 147 -10.19 13.44 53.48
C VAL A 147 -10.66 14.09 54.76
N LYS A 148 -11.95 13.93 55.09
CA LYS A 148 -12.57 14.51 56.29
C LYS A 148 -13.24 13.44 57.11
N THR A 149 -12.99 13.45 58.42
CA THR A 149 -13.68 12.56 59.38
C THR A 149 -14.87 13.31 59.97
N CYS A 150 -16.05 12.75 59.80
CA CYS A 150 -17.28 13.26 60.42
C CYS A 150 -17.27 13.03 61.93
N PRO A 151 -17.90 13.88 62.74
CA PRO A 151 -18.08 13.62 64.19
C PRO A 151 -18.69 12.26 64.52
N CYS A 152 -19.42 11.63 63.62
CA CYS A 152 -19.92 10.27 63.75
C CYS A 152 -18.86 9.15 63.58
N GLY A 153 -17.59 9.54 63.29
CA GLY A 153 -16.47 8.62 63.02
C GLY A 153 -16.34 8.17 61.55
N CYS A 154 -17.25 8.54 60.68
CA CYS A 154 -17.18 8.18 59.27
C CYS A 154 -16.11 9.00 58.52
N VAL A 155 -15.19 8.30 57.80
CA VAL A 155 -14.15 8.94 56.95
C VAL A 155 -14.68 9.14 55.54
N ASN A 156 -14.77 10.38 55.10
CA ASN A 156 -15.19 10.77 53.75
C ASN A 156 -13.97 11.15 52.92
N ARG A 157 -13.92 10.68 51.69
CA ARG A 157 -12.84 10.98 50.71
C ARG A 157 -13.43 11.60 49.48
N ALA A 158 -12.83 12.69 49.01
CA ALA A 158 -13.18 13.24 47.72
C ALA A 158 -12.78 12.27 46.58
N ALA A 159 -13.63 12.17 45.56
CA ALA A 159 -13.33 11.40 44.39
C ALA A 159 -12.38 12.20 43.45
N PHE A 160 -11.39 11.52 42.90
CA PHE A 160 -10.60 12.10 41.84
C PHE A 160 -11.30 11.94 40.48
N PRO A 161 -11.06 12.83 39.50
CA PRO A 161 -11.58 12.68 38.15
C PRO A 161 -10.93 11.47 37.47
N PRO A 162 -11.58 10.85 36.44
CA PRO A 162 -11.09 9.63 35.80
C PRO A 162 -9.67 9.75 35.23
N GLU A 163 -9.27 10.96 34.84
CA GLU A 163 -7.93 11.27 34.33
C GLU A 163 -6.86 11.36 35.42
N ALA A 164 -7.23 11.35 36.72
CA ALA A 164 -6.31 11.36 37.86
C ALA A 164 -6.41 10.08 38.69
N GLY A 165 -6.48 8.92 38.05
CA GLY A 165 -6.67 7.61 38.69
C GLY A 165 -5.43 7.00 39.33
N ALA A 166 -4.23 7.60 39.17
CA ALA A 166 -2.98 7.16 39.76
C ALA A 166 -2.23 8.32 40.40
N PRO A 167 -1.35 8.07 41.40
CA PRO A 167 -0.58 9.14 42.06
C PRO A 167 0.25 9.97 41.12
N VAL A 168 0.80 9.35 40.06
CA VAL A 168 1.54 10.03 38.96
C VAL A 168 1.23 9.33 37.65
N GLN A 169 0.84 10.08 36.63
CA GLN A 169 0.50 9.51 35.32
C GLN A 169 0.64 10.54 34.20
N TYR A 170 0.79 10.06 32.98
CA TYR A 170 0.75 10.89 31.78
C TYR A 170 -0.69 11.13 31.33
N GLY A 171 -0.98 12.37 30.98
CA GLY A 171 -2.29 12.78 30.49
C GLY A 171 -2.60 12.31 29.06
N PRO A 172 -3.86 12.42 28.62
CA PRO A 172 -4.32 11.95 27.30
C PRO A 172 -3.54 12.54 26.13
N ARG A 173 -3.14 13.82 26.20
CA ARG A 173 -2.42 14.49 25.12
C ARG A 173 -1.01 13.94 24.95
N VAL A 174 -0.29 13.68 26.02
CA VAL A 174 1.05 13.06 25.98
C VAL A 174 0.96 11.67 25.38
N LYS A 175 0.01 10.83 25.83
CA LYS A 175 -0.23 9.49 25.29
C LYS A 175 -0.54 9.53 23.79
N SER A 176 -1.40 10.46 23.36
CA SER A 176 -1.77 10.58 21.94
C SER A 176 -0.63 11.05 21.05
N VAL A 177 0.20 11.99 21.52
CA VAL A 177 1.42 12.42 20.78
C VAL A 177 2.40 11.26 20.65
N ALA A 178 2.65 10.52 21.72
CA ALA A 178 3.55 9.35 21.68
C ALA A 178 3.07 8.27 20.70
N VAL A 179 1.79 7.89 20.76
CA VAL A 179 1.19 6.92 19.83
C VAL A 179 1.17 7.45 18.40
N TYR A 180 0.90 8.74 18.18
CA TYR A 180 0.96 9.38 16.87
C TYR A 180 2.36 9.29 16.25
N LEU A 181 3.39 9.67 17.01
CA LEU A 181 4.79 9.62 16.55
C LEU A 181 5.22 8.18 16.24
N LYS A 182 4.82 7.21 17.05
CA LYS A 182 5.19 5.81 16.86
C LYS A 182 4.36 5.13 15.76
N ALA A 183 3.03 5.15 15.86
CA ALA A 183 2.16 4.35 15.00
C ALA A 183 1.87 5.03 13.66
N TYR A 184 1.83 6.37 13.62
CA TYR A 184 1.53 7.11 12.40
C TYR A 184 2.78 7.64 11.71
N GLN A 185 3.75 8.23 12.45
CA GLN A 185 5.02 8.70 11.90
C GLN A 185 6.11 7.61 11.85
N LEU A 186 5.83 6.43 12.42
CA LEU A 186 6.65 5.22 12.34
C LEU A 186 8.00 5.33 13.05
N LEU A 187 8.15 6.23 14.02
CA LEU A 187 9.38 6.43 14.75
C LEU A 187 9.71 5.22 15.66
N PRO A 188 10.99 4.79 15.74
CA PRO A 188 11.45 3.83 16.74
C PRO A 188 11.31 4.38 18.16
N PHE A 189 11.24 3.50 19.15
CA PHE A 189 11.09 3.88 20.55
C PHE A 189 12.23 4.80 21.04
N ASP A 190 13.48 4.48 20.67
CA ASP A 190 14.65 5.27 21.05
C ASP A 190 14.52 6.72 20.60
N ARG A 191 14.27 6.92 19.28
CA ARG A 191 14.09 8.26 18.71
C ARG A 191 12.88 9.00 19.26
N LEU A 192 11.82 8.26 19.61
CA LEU A 192 10.66 8.86 20.24
C LEU A 192 10.98 9.34 21.65
N GLY A 193 11.75 8.57 22.42
CA GLY A 193 12.28 8.99 23.71
C GLY A 193 13.15 10.25 23.61
N GLU A 194 14.03 10.34 22.61
CA GLU A 194 14.82 11.54 22.31
C GLU A 194 13.92 12.75 22.03
N ILE A 195 12.94 12.62 21.14
CA ILE A 195 12.00 13.71 20.82
C ILE A 195 11.23 14.17 22.05
N MET A 196 10.76 13.26 22.90
CA MET A 196 10.03 13.61 24.11
C MET A 196 10.92 14.38 25.09
N ARG A 197 12.18 14.03 25.18
CA ARG A 197 13.18 14.73 26.00
C ARG A 197 13.54 16.10 25.42
N ASP A 198 13.93 16.11 24.13
CA ASP A 198 14.48 17.31 23.48
C ASP A 198 13.42 18.40 23.26
N LEU A 199 12.19 18.02 22.89
CA LEU A 199 11.12 18.99 22.60
C LEU A 199 10.24 19.28 23.80
N PHE A 200 10.07 18.35 24.76
CA PHE A 200 9.08 18.49 25.83
C PHE A 200 9.69 18.41 27.23
N ALA A 201 11.04 18.39 27.35
CA ALA A 201 11.76 18.25 28.62
C ALA A 201 11.24 17.06 29.47
N CYS A 202 10.90 15.94 28.82
CA CYS A 202 10.34 14.77 29.46
C CYS A 202 11.39 13.63 29.56
N ASP A 203 12.13 13.58 30.65
CA ASP A 203 13.25 12.64 30.83
C ASP A 203 12.84 11.22 31.21
N SER A 204 11.58 11.00 31.63
CA SER A 204 11.13 9.73 32.22
C SER A 204 10.46 8.79 31.21
N PHE A 205 10.61 9.00 29.91
CA PHE A 205 9.99 8.14 28.89
C PHE A 205 10.82 6.87 28.66
N SER A 206 10.37 5.74 29.20
CA SER A 206 10.94 4.43 28.90
C SER A 206 10.25 3.77 27.72
N GLU A 207 10.93 2.84 27.02
CA GLU A 207 10.33 1.99 25.99
C GLU A 207 9.10 1.23 26.53
N GLY A 208 9.14 0.79 27.79
CA GLY A 208 8.03 0.12 28.45
C GLY A 208 6.80 1.01 28.60
N THR A 209 6.99 2.29 28.96
CA THR A 209 5.92 3.29 29.03
C THR A 209 5.25 3.48 27.66
N LEU A 210 6.04 3.58 26.60
CA LEU A 210 5.55 3.73 25.23
C LEU A 210 4.79 2.49 24.75
N ALA A 211 5.29 1.29 25.07
CA ALA A 211 4.62 0.04 24.76
C ALA A 211 3.26 -0.08 25.49
N ASN A 212 3.19 0.42 26.74
CA ASN A 212 1.94 0.46 27.50
C ASN A 212 0.91 1.44 26.91
N PHE A 213 1.37 2.60 26.36
CA PHE A 213 0.46 3.52 25.68
C PHE A 213 -0.13 2.92 24.43
N ASP A 214 0.67 2.19 23.63
CA ASP A 214 0.18 1.46 22.48
C ASP A 214 -0.85 0.38 22.86
N ALA A 215 -0.55 -0.39 23.91
CA ALA A 215 -1.46 -1.44 24.37
C ALA A 215 -2.77 -0.85 24.90
N ASP A 216 -2.71 0.26 25.68
CA ASP A 216 -3.89 0.97 26.18
C ASP A 216 -4.72 1.55 25.02
N CYS A 217 -4.07 2.22 24.06
CA CYS A 217 -4.74 2.72 22.85
C CYS A 217 -5.43 1.60 22.08
N SER A 218 -4.71 0.50 21.82
CA SER A 218 -5.23 -0.65 21.10
C SER A 218 -6.45 -1.25 21.79
N ARG A 219 -6.38 -1.48 23.11
CA ARG A 219 -7.50 -2.01 23.88
C ARG A 219 -8.75 -1.13 23.79
N ARG A 220 -8.59 0.19 23.91
CA ARG A 220 -9.69 1.17 23.79
C ARG A 220 -10.31 1.19 22.40
N LEU A 221 -9.57 0.77 21.38
CA LEU A 221 -10.01 0.72 19.98
C LEU A 221 -10.67 -0.61 19.60
N GLU A 222 -10.69 -1.63 20.46
CA GLU A 222 -11.35 -2.92 20.15
C GLU A 222 -12.81 -2.77 19.68
N PRO A 223 -13.67 -2.00 20.37
CA PRO A 223 -15.04 -1.81 19.92
C PRO A 223 -15.12 -1.08 18.55
N VAL A 224 -14.23 -0.11 18.31
CA VAL A 224 -14.18 0.63 17.03
C VAL A 224 -13.72 -0.25 15.90
N GLU A 225 -12.72 -1.09 16.12
CA GLU A 225 -12.24 -2.07 15.14
C GLU A 225 -13.35 -3.03 14.72
N ALA A 226 -14.18 -3.49 15.67
CA ALA A 226 -15.33 -4.35 15.38
C ALA A 226 -16.34 -3.64 14.46
N VAL A 227 -16.65 -2.36 14.70
CA VAL A 227 -17.51 -1.55 13.83
C VAL A 227 -16.89 -1.37 12.44
N ILE A 228 -15.60 -1.06 12.35
CA ILE A 228 -14.90 -0.91 11.07
C ILE A 228 -14.96 -2.24 10.28
N ARG A 229 -14.77 -3.38 10.94
CA ARG A 229 -14.86 -4.71 10.31
C ARG A 229 -16.27 -4.99 9.79
N GLU A 230 -17.28 -4.74 10.58
CA GLU A 230 -18.68 -4.92 10.19
C GLU A 230 -19.05 -4.06 8.97
N LEU A 231 -18.69 -2.77 9.00
CA LEU A 231 -18.92 -1.86 7.87
C LEU A 231 -18.12 -2.27 6.62
N ALA A 232 -16.94 -2.86 6.79
CA ALA A 232 -16.15 -3.39 5.67
C ALA A 232 -16.86 -4.59 5.02
N VAL A 233 -17.47 -5.49 5.80
CA VAL A 233 -18.28 -6.61 5.28
C VAL A 233 -19.50 -6.11 4.50
N GLN A 234 -20.13 -5.02 4.95
CA GLN A 234 -21.33 -4.43 4.34
C GLN A 234 -21.03 -3.52 3.14
N SER A 235 -19.76 -3.27 2.84
CA SER A 235 -19.38 -2.34 1.76
C SER A 235 -19.73 -2.87 0.39
N ALA A 236 -20.26 -2.00 -0.49
CA ALA A 236 -20.59 -2.36 -1.87
C ALA A 236 -19.33 -2.68 -2.70
N VAL A 237 -18.22 -1.95 -2.45
CA VAL A 237 -16.92 -2.18 -3.10
C VAL A 237 -15.82 -2.03 -2.07
N ALA A 238 -14.94 -3.02 -1.99
CA ALA A 238 -13.76 -3.00 -1.11
C ALA A 238 -12.53 -3.55 -1.83
N GLY A 239 -11.38 -2.91 -1.61
CA GLY A 239 -10.08 -3.39 -2.06
C GLY A 239 -9.47 -4.33 -1.04
N PHE A 240 -8.93 -5.45 -1.50
CA PHE A 240 -8.23 -6.46 -0.70
C PHE A 240 -6.80 -6.60 -1.18
N ASP A 241 -5.85 -6.68 -0.25
CA ASP A 241 -4.44 -6.89 -0.56
C ASP A 241 -3.71 -7.45 0.67
N GLU A 242 -2.52 -8.03 0.50
CA GLU A 242 -1.72 -8.52 1.61
C GLU A 242 -0.23 -8.32 1.38
N THR A 243 0.50 -8.22 2.48
CA THR A 243 1.96 -8.07 2.45
C THR A 243 2.65 -8.86 3.55
N GLY A 244 3.85 -9.38 3.26
CA GLY A 244 4.68 -10.04 4.27
C GLY A 244 5.20 -9.04 5.30
N VAL A 245 5.14 -9.41 6.57
CA VAL A 245 5.68 -8.68 7.71
C VAL A 245 6.48 -9.61 8.62
N ARG A 246 7.59 -9.13 9.20
CA ARG A 246 8.34 -9.94 10.16
C ARG A 246 7.98 -9.58 11.59
N ALA A 247 7.63 -10.62 12.36
CA ALA A 247 7.41 -10.52 13.81
C ALA A 247 8.02 -11.77 14.48
N VAL A 248 8.66 -11.58 15.63
CA VAL A 248 9.28 -12.68 16.40
C VAL A 248 10.24 -13.52 15.53
N GLY A 249 11.05 -12.83 14.69
CA GLY A 249 12.00 -13.50 13.79
C GLY A 249 11.40 -14.24 12.60
N SER A 250 10.07 -14.44 12.54
CA SER A 250 9.38 -15.21 11.50
C SER A 250 8.53 -14.35 10.58
N LEU A 251 8.23 -14.88 9.38
CA LEU A 251 7.36 -14.24 8.41
C LEU A 251 5.90 -14.43 8.83
N HIS A 252 5.18 -13.33 8.89
CA HIS A 252 3.73 -13.24 9.04
C HIS A 252 3.16 -12.47 7.85
N TRP A 253 1.85 -12.43 7.75
CA TRP A 253 1.15 -11.74 6.68
C TRP A 253 0.18 -10.72 7.26
N LEU A 254 0.20 -9.54 6.69
CA LEU A 254 -0.74 -8.47 6.97
C LEU A 254 -1.73 -8.40 5.82
N HIS A 255 -2.99 -8.69 6.10
CA HIS A 255 -4.12 -8.51 5.20
C HIS A 255 -4.74 -7.15 5.43
N THR A 256 -5.22 -6.51 4.36
CA THR A 256 -5.96 -5.26 4.44
C THR A 256 -7.28 -5.34 3.70
N VAL A 257 -8.26 -4.64 4.24
CA VAL A 257 -9.49 -4.27 3.54
C VAL A 257 -9.55 -2.76 3.50
N SER A 258 -9.76 -2.20 2.33
CA SER A 258 -9.71 -0.77 2.09
C SER A 258 -10.91 -0.32 1.25
N THR A 259 -11.65 0.68 1.76
CA THR A 259 -12.67 1.41 0.99
C THR A 259 -12.26 2.88 0.88
N ARG A 260 -13.12 3.71 0.31
CA ARG A 260 -12.91 5.18 0.28
C ARG A 260 -12.85 5.80 1.67
N VAL A 261 -13.55 5.20 2.65
CA VAL A 261 -13.74 5.75 4.01
C VAL A 261 -13.22 4.84 5.12
N LEU A 262 -12.91 3.58 4.84
CA LEU A 262 -12.48 2.59 5.84
C LEU A 262 -11.11 2.02 5.48
N THR A 263 -10.38 1.62 6.52
CA THR A 263 -9.19 0.76 6.42
C THR A 263 -9.16 -0.19 7.61
N TRP A 264 -9.06 -1.46 7.33
CA TRP A 264 -8.91 -2.48 8.33
C TRP A 264 -7.69 -3.35 8.04
N TYR A 265 -6.99 -3.79 9.09
CA TYR A 265 -5.80 -4.64 8.98
C TYR A 265 -5.93 -5.86 9.85
N TYR A 266 -5.47 -6.99 9.34
CA TYR A 266 -5.41 -8.25 10.06
C TYR A 266 -4.07 -8.94 9.88
N ALA A 267 -3.41 -9.25 10.99
CA ALA A 267 -2.13 -9.95 10.99
C ALA A 267 -2.32 -11.44 11.25
N HIS A 268 -1.72 -12.30 10.40
CA HIS A 268 -1.81 -13.74 10.54
C HIS A 268 -0.48 -14.44 10.18
N LYS A 269 -0.26 -15.64 10.74
CA LYS A 269 0.95 -16.44 10.47
C LYS A 269 0.98 -17.00 9.05
N ARG A 270 -0.18 -17.24 8.44
CA ARG A 270 -0.31 -17.81 7.09
C ARG A 270 -0.85 -16.78 6.12
N ARG A 271 -0.55 -16.99 4.83
CA ARG A 271 -1.16 -16.31 3.70
C ARG A 271 -2.33 -17.14 3.17
N GLY A 272 -3.26 -16.52 2.45
CA GLY A 272 -4.31 -17.23 1.71
C GLY A 272 -5.54 -17.54 2.54
N CYS A 273 -6.35 -18.51 2.08
CA CYS A 273 -7.69 -18.78 2.60
C CYS A 273 -7.74 -18.96 4.12
N VAL A 274 -6.79 -19.67 4.71
CA VAL A 274 -6.74 -19.85 6.17
C VAL A 274 -6.70 -18.51 6.94
N ALA A 275 -5.98 -17.53 6.41
CA ALA A 275 -5.93 -16.20 7.02
C ALA A 275 -7.15 -15.37 6.69
N MET A 276 -7.67 -15.48 5.46
CA MET A 276 -8.85 -14.79 5.00
C MET A 276 -10.11 -15.27 5.74
N ASP A 277 -10.22 -16.59 5.98
CA ASP A 277 -11.30 -17.18 6.78
C ASP A 277 -11.22 -16.73 8.24
N ALA A 278 -10.00 -16.73 8.82
CA ALA A 278 -9.79 -16.26 10.19
C ALA A 278 -10.03 -14.74 10.36
N ALA A 279 -9.85 -13.95 9.31
CA ALA A 279 -10.19 -12.53 9.27
C ALA A 279 -11.70 -12.29 9.27
N ASP A 280 -12.47 -13.27 8.79
CA ASP A 280 -13.93 -13.31 8.79
C ASP A 280 -14.58 -12.07 8.15
N ILE A 281 -14.01 -11.60 7.03
CA ILE A 281 -14.60 -10.55 6.18
C ILE A 281 -15.04 -11.16 4.85
N LEU A 282 -14.13 -11.76 4.09
CA LEU A 282 -14.44 -12.35 2.78
C LEU A 282 -15.53 -13.42 2.82
N PRO A 283 -15.61 -14.31 3.83
CA PRO A 283 -16.70 -15.27 3.93
C PRO A 283 -18.09 -14.64 4.00
N GLY A 284 -18.21 -13.50 4.66
CA GLY A 284 -19.46 -12.73 4.78
C GLY A 284 -19.67 -11.63 3.74
N PHE A 285 -18.63 -11.29 2.97
CA PHE A 285 -18.69 -10.20 2.00
C PHE A 285 -19.54 -10.56 0.78
N ARG A 286 -20.44 -9.67 0.37
CA ARG A 286 -21.33 -9.84 -0.79
C ARG A 286 -21.22 -8.71 -1.81
N GLY A 287 -20.38 -7.73 -1.53
CA GLY A 287 -20.07 -6.65 -2.45
C GLY A 287 -19.06 -7.08 -3.52
N ARG A 288 -18.44 -6.12 -4.17
CA ARG A 288 -17.40 -6.35 -5.17
C ARG A 288 -16.00 -6.22 -4.56
N ALA A 289 -15.25 -7.33 -4.54
CA ALA A 289 -13.88 -7.41 -4.08
C ALA A 289 -12.91 -7.00 -5.19
N VAL A 290 -12.14 -5.94 -4.97
CA VAL A 290 -11.08 -5.48 -5.87
C VAL A 290 -9.73 -6.01 -5.38
N HIS A 291 -9.04 -6.83 -6.18
CA HIS A 291 -7.79 -7.47 -5.75
C HIS A 291 -6.86 -7.76 -6.95
N ASP A 292 -5.67 -8.27 -6.69
CA ASP A 292 -4.81 -8.86 -7.71
C ASP A 292 -5.41 -10.20 -8.21
N PHE A 293 -4.77 -10.80 -9.21
CA PHE A 293 -5.25 -12.06 -9.78
C PHE A 293 -4.80 -13.29 -8.96
N TRP A 294 -4.89 -13.25 -7.64
CA TRP A 294 -4.53 -14.39 -6.82
C TRP A 294 -5.73 -15.32 -6.58
N ASP A 295 -5.60 -16.60 -6.99
CA ASP A 295 -6.68 -17.61 -6.97
C ASP A 295 -7.39 -17.77 -5.61
N SER A 296 -6.71 -17.42 -4.51
CA SER A 296 -7.31 -17.51 -3.17
C SER A 296 -8.52 -16.61 -2.99
N TYR A 297 -8.56 -15.45 -3.64
CA TYR A 297 -9.71 -14.54 -3.58
C TYR A 297 -10.92 -15.09 -4.33
N LEU A 298 -10.70 -15.77 -5.46
CA LEU A 298 -11.75 -16.32 -6.31
C LEU A 298 -12.55 -17.47 -5.68
N LYS A 299 -12.19 -17.90 -4.47
CA LYS A 299 -12.90 -18.95 -3.71
C LYS A 299 -14.10 -18.40 -2.92
N TYR A 300 -14.23 -17.09 -2.80
CA TYR A 300 -15.29 -16.46 -2.03
C TYR A 300 -16.47 -16.07 -2.94
N ASP A 301 -17.67 -16.27 -2.43
CA ASP A 301 -18.93 -16.01 -3.13
C ASP A 301 -19.29 -14.52 -3.05
N CYS A 302 -18.57 -13.71 -3.83
CA CYS A 302 -18.81 -12.27 -4.01
C CYS A 302 -18.48 -11.88 -5.45
N ASP A 303 -18.87 -10.69 -5.86
CA ASP A 303 -18.42 -10.11 -7.12
C ASP A 303 -16.92 -9.80 -7.05
N HIS A 304 -16.21 -9.99 -8.16
CA HIS A 304 -14.79 -9.70 -8.26
C HIS A 304 -14.50 -8.58 -9.26
N ALA A 305 -13.43 -7.84 -9.02
CA ALA A 305 -12.80 -6.94 -9.98
C ALA A 305 -11.28 -7.02 -9.85
N PHE A 306 -10.58 -7.05 -10.99
CA PHE A 306 -9.13 -7.18 -10.97
C PHE A 306 -8.43 -5.84 -11.09
N CYS A 307 -7.33 -5.72 -10.36
CA CYS A 307 -6.45 -4.57 -10.42
C CYS A 307 -5.77 -4.48 -11.79
N ASN A 308 -6.24 -3.56 -12.65
CA ASN A 308 -5.68 -3.38 -13.98
C ASN A 308 -4.21 -2.89 -13.95
N ALA A 309 -3.73 -2.25 -12.87
CA ALA A 309 -2.34 -1.88 -12.74
C ALA A 309 -1.40 -3.10 -12.77
N HIS A 310 -1.81 -4.22 -12.17
CA HIS A 310 -1.08 -5.48 -12.22
C HIS A 310 -1.07 -6.09 -13.64
N LEU A 311 -2.22 -6.10 -14.31
CA LEU A 311 -2.33 -6.58 -15.68
C LEU A 311 -1.49 -5.73 -16.64
N LEU A 312 -1.50 -4.40 -16.49
CA LEU A 312 -0.68 -3.50 -17.30
C LEU A 312 0.83 -3.78 -17.15
N ARG A 313 1.32 -4.07 -15.93
CA ARG A 313 2.74 -4.42 -15.71
C ARG A 313 3.11 -5.72 -16.45
N GLU A 314 2.24 -6.74 -16.39
CA GLU A 314 2.46 -7.99 -17.13
C GLU A 314 2.43 -7.78 -18.66
N LEU A 315 1.51 -6.95 -19.15
CA LEU A 315 1.43 -6.58 -20.57
C LEU A 315 2.66 -5.80 -21.04
N VAL A 316 3.16 -4.87 -20.23
CA VAL A 316 4.40 -4.11 -20.50
C VAL A 316 5.58 -5.06 -20.65
N PHE A 317 5.72 -6.03 -19.73
CA PHE A 317 6.76 -7.05 -19.84
C PHE A 317 6.69 -7.82 -21.16
N LEU A 318 5.48 -8.27 -21.53
CA LEU A 318 5.30 -9.03 -22.79
C LEU A 318 5.57 -8.17 -24.04
N TRP A 319 5.24 -6.90 -23.99
CA TRP A 319 5.50 -5.99 -25.10
C TRP A 319 6.97 -5.61 -25.20
N GLU A 320 7.60 -5.16 -24.12
CA GLU A 320 8.97 -4.65 -24.12
C GLU A 320 10.02 -5.77 -24.26
N GLU A 321 9.83 -6.89 -23.52
CA GLU A 321 10.82 -7.97 -23.47
C GLU A 321 10.55 -9.11 -24.47
N GLN A 322 9.30 -9.29 -24.91
CA GLN A 322 8.93 -10.40 -25.80
C GLN A 322 8.34 -9.93 -27.15
N GLY A 323 8.28 -8.63 -27.40
CA GLY A 323 7.81 -8.06 -28.66
C GLY A 323 6.35 -8.39 -29.02
N GLN A 324 5.51 -8.72 -28.04
CA GLN A 324 4.11 -9.15 -28.23
C GLN A 324 3.21 -7.96 -28.62
N LYS A 325 2.88 -7.85 -29.92
CA LYS A 325 2.07 -6.73 -30.45
C LYS A 325 0.67 -6.64 -29.83
N TRP A 326 0.03 -7.78 -29.57
CA TRP A 326 -1.27 -7.81 -28.94
C TRP A 326 -1.25 -7.22 -27.51
N ALA A 327 -0.13 -7.39 -26.78
CA ALA A 327 0.02 -6.82 -25.44
C ALA A 327 0.00 -5.30 -25.49
N LYS A 328 0.70 -4.66 -26.43
CA LYS A 328 0.63 -3.22 -26.65
C LYS A 328 -0.79 -2.76 -27.00
N ALA A 329 -1.46 -3.47 -27.91
CA ALA A 329 -2.84 -3.15 -28.27
C ALA A 329 -3.81 -3.26 -27.08
N MET A 330 -3.58 -4.20 -26.15
CA MET A 330 -4.38 -4.35 -24.95
C MET A 330 -4.08 -3.23 -23.92
N ILE A 331 -2.81 -2.83 -23.77
CA ILE A 331 -2.43 -1.67 -22.93
C ILE A 331 -3.20 -0.43 -23.40
N ASP A 332 -3.11 -0.11 -24.69
CA ASP A 332 -3.77 1.07 -25.26
C ASP A 332 -5.28 0.98 -25.08
N HIS A 333 -5.86 -0.20 -25.28
CA HIS A 333 -7.28 -0.43 -25.13
C HIS A 333 -7.78 -0.21 -23.68
N LEU A 334 -7.07 -0.74 -22.68
CA LEU A 334 -7.43 -0.53 -21.27
C LEU A 334 -7.29 0.94 -20.85
N LEU A 335 -6.30 1.65 -21.38
CA LEU A 335 -6.12 3.08 -21.13
C LEU A 335 -7.18 3.94 -21.83
N ASP A 336 -7.57 3.61 -23.07
CA ASP A 336 -8.68 4.26 -23.79
C ASP A 336 -10.00 4.13 -23.01
N ILE A 337 -10.28 2.94 -22.45
CA ILE A 337 -11.47 2.73 -21.61
C ILE A 337 -11.40 3.57 -20.34
N LYS A 338 -10.22 3.60 -19.69
CA LYS A 338 -10.01 4.39 -18.47
C LYS A 338 -10.25 5.88 -18.72
N GLU A 339 -9.73 6.44 -19.81
CA GLU A 339 -9.93 7.83 -20.21
C GLU A 339 -11.42 8.12 -20.47
N ALA A 340 -12.11 7.22 -21.19
CA ALA A 340 -13.54 7.35 -21.43
C ALA A 340 -14.37 7.33 -20.11
N VAL A 341 -13.98 6.50 -19.14
CA VAL A 341 -14.60 6.45 -17.80
C VAL A 341 -14.33 7.73 -17.03
N GLU A 342 -13.11 8.26 -17.05
CA GLU A 342 -12.75 9.50 -16.37
C GLU A 342 -13.56 10.68 -16.93
N ALA A 343 -13.66 10.81 -18.26
CA ALA A 343 -14.46 11.84 -18.91
C ALA A 343 -15.97 11.71 -18.60
N ALA A 344 -16.51 10.49 -18.62
CA ALA A 344 -17.91 10.25 -18.28
C ALA A 344 -18.22 10.54 -16.80
N ARG A 345 -17.28 10.26 -15.90
CA ARG A 345 -17.39 10.59 -14.46
C ARG A 345 -17.37 12.09 -14.24
N GLU A 346 -16.52 12.83 -14.95
CA GLU A 346 -16.51 14.30 -14.90
C GLU A 346 -17.83 14.90 -15.41
N ALA A 347 -18.49 14.21 -16.36
CA ALA A 347 -19.83 14.55 -16.84
C ALA A 347 -20.97 14.09 -15.90
N GLY A 348 -20.69 13.57 -14.71
CA GLY A 348 -21.66 13.16 -13.70
C GLY A 348 -22.34 11.81 -13.95
N GLN A 349 -21.81 10.99 -14.88
CA GLN A 349 -22.32 9.63 -15.12
C GLN A 349 -21.82 8.65 -14.05
N THR A 350 -22.53 7.54 -13.91
CA THR A 350 -22.19 6.43 -12.98
C THR A 350 -21.70 5.17 -13.69
N ALA A 351 -21.91 5.07 -15.01
CA ALA A 351 -21.48 3.98 -15.88
C ALA A 351 -21.34 4.51 -17.33
N LEU A 352 -20.55 3.80 -18.16
CA LEU A 352 -20.56 4.06 -19.60
C LEU A 352 -21.84 3.56 -20.24
N PRO A 353 -22.33 4.22 -21.33
CA PRO A 353 -23.46 3.74 -22.11
C PRO A 353 -23.23 2.32 -22.63
N THR A 354 -24.27 1.48 -22.64
CA THR A 354 -24.19 0.07 -23.07
C THR A 354 -23.58 -0.09 -24.46
N VAL A 355 -23.98 0.75 -25.42
CA VAL A 355 -23.43 0.74 -26.79
C VAL A 355 -21.91 0.96 -26.80
N GLN A 356 -21.40 1.84 -25.94
CA GLN A 356 -19.97 2.10 -25.83
C GLN A 356 -19.25 0.91 -25.16
N CYS A 357 -19.86 0.34 -24.11
CA CYS A 357 -19.35 -0.88 -23.47
C CYS A 357 -19.24 -2.04 -24.48
N ASP A 358 -20.26 -2.25 -25.31
CA ASP A 358 -20.26 -3.32 -26.33
C ASP A 358 -19.17 -3.12 -27.38
N ARG A 359 -18.94 -1.87 -27.79
CA ARG A 359 -17.84 -1.53 -28.72
C ARG A 359 -16.47 -1.86 -28.09
N PHE A 360 -16.26 -1.52 -26.82
CA PHE A 360 -15.05 -1.85 -26.09
C PHE A 360 -14.88 -3.36 -25.94
N LEU A 361 -15.93 -4.10 -25.58
CA LEU A 361 -15.91 -5.56 -25.47
C LEU A 361 -15.57 -6.24 -26.81
N LYS A 362 -16.12 -5.77 -27.94
CA LYS A 362 -15.81 -6.29 -29.26
C LYS A 362 -14.34 -6.06 -29.62
N ARG A 363 -13.77 -4.89 -29.30
CA ARG A 363 -12.33 -4.60 -29.52
C ARG A 363 -11.46 -5.48 -28.61
N TYR A 364 -11.83 -5.62 -27.35
CA TYR A 364 -11.18 -6.49 -26.39
C TYR A 364 -11.08 -7.93 -26.90
N ALA A 365 -12.20 -8.52 -27.30
CA ALA A 365 -12.25 -9.89 -27.82
C ALA A 365 -11.36 -10.08 -29.07
N ARG A 366 -11.33 -9.09 -29.99
CA ARG A 366 -10.44 -9.11 -31.16
C ARG A 366 -8.97 -9.13 -30.77
N ILE A 367 -8.56 -8.31 -29.77
CA ILE A 367 -7.17 -8.26 -29.29
C ILE A 367 -6.77 -9.59 -28.64
N VAL A 368 -7.64 -10.18 -27.81
CA VAL A 368 -7.42 -11.48 -27.20
C VAL A 368 -7.25 -12.58 -28.25
N ASN A 369 -8.12 -12.61 -29.29
CA ASN A 369 -8.01 -13.57 -30.37
C ASN A 369 -6.73 -13.42 -31.19
N ALA A 370 -6.32 -12.18 -31.49
CA ALA A 370 -5.02 -11.89 -32.12
C ALA A 370 -3.86 -12.36 -31.26
N GLY A 371 -3.95 -12.22 -29.94
CA GLY A 371 -2.97 -12.75 -28.99
C GLY A 371 -2.84 -14.27 -29.05
N TYR A 372 -3.96 -14.97 -29.12
CA TYR A 372 -3.95 -16.44 -29.28
C TYR A 372 -3.35 -16.89 -30.60
N ALA A 373 -3.56 -16.17 -31.69
CA ALA A 373 -2.95 -16.44 -32.98
C ALA A 373 -1.41 -16.31 -32.93
N GLN A 374 -0.90 -15.32 -32.16
CA GLN A 374 0.54 -15.13 -31.92
C GLN A 374 1.14 -16.14 -30.93
N ASN A 375 0.32 -16.74 -30.08
CA ASN A 375 0.74 -17.68 -29.05
C ASN A 375 -0.05 -19.00 -29.16
N PRO A 376 0.21 -19.79 -30.21
CA PRO A 376 -0.44 -21.09 -30.37
C PRO A 376 -0.12 -21.99 -29.15
N GLY A 377 -1.05 -22.88 -28.80
CA GLY A 377 -0.84 -23.85 -27.72
C GLY A 377 0.34 -24.74 -28.02
N ALA A 378 0.99 -25.27 -26.97
CA ALA A 378 2.08 -26.23 -27.15
C ALA A 378 1.60 -27.42 -27.98
N VAL A 379 2.30 -27.70 -29.09
CA VAL A 379 2.06 -28.90 -29.90
C VAL A 379 2.31 -30.12 -29.03
N PRO A 380 1.43 -31.14 -29.06
CA PRO A 380 1.67 -32.41 -28.34
C PRO A 380 2.94 -33.05 -28.88
N VAL A 381 3.99 -33.11 -28.07
CA VAL A 381 5.19 -33.89 -28.43
C VAL A 381 4.93 -35.33 -27.96
N PRO A 382 5.09 -36.36 -28.82
CA PRO A 382 5.04 -37.76 -28.43
C PRO A 382 6.12 -38.04 -27.37
N GLY A 383 5.76 -38.63 -26.24
CA GLY A 383 6.68 -38.97 -25.17
C GLY A 383 5.95 -39.42 -23.92
N PRO A 384 6.63 -40.01 -22.92
CA PRO A 384 6.00 -40.50 -21.71
C PRO A 384 5.23 -39.38 -20.97
N LYS A 385 4.00 -39.67 -20.54
CA LYS A 385 3.13 -38.72 -19.81
C LYS A 385 3.84 -38.31 -18.52
N ARG A 386 4.35 -37.07 -18.47
CA ARG A 386 4.83 -36.45 -17.22
C ARG A 386 3.61 -36.12 -16.35
N ARG A 387 3.71 -36.36 -15.03
CA ARG A 387 2.69 -35.92 -14.06
C ARG A 387 2.61 -34.40 -14.03
N GLY A 388 1.40 -33.81 -14.17
CA GLY A 388 1.13 -32.39 -14.06
C GLY A 388 0.81 -31.69 -15.41
N ARG A 389 0.22 -30.48 -15.33
CA ARG A 389 -0.08 -29.65 -16.50
C ARG A 389 1.23 -29.15 -17.13
N ARG A 390 1.35 -29.25 -18.47
CA ARG A 390 2.50 -28.67 -19.20
C ARG A 390 2.59 -27.18 -18.91
N LYS A 391 3.82 -26.70 -18.66
CA LYS A 391 4.09 -25.30 -18.40
C LYS A 391 3.82 -24.50 -19.68
N GLN A 392 2.85 -23.61 -19.62
CA GLN A 392 2.52 -22.67 -20.72
C GLN A 392 3.43 -21.46 -20.67
N SER A 393 3.54 -20.72 -21.82
CA SER A 393 4.20 -19.42 -21.84
C SER A 393 3.46 -18.39 -20.98
N LYS A 394 4.15 -17.36 -20.50
CA LYS A 394 3.55 -16.25 -19.73
C LYS A 394 2.49 -15.54 -20.55
N ALA A 395 2.76 -15.30 -21.83
CA ALA A 395 1.81 -14.69 -22.75
C ALA A 395 0.51 -15.52 -22.84
N ARG A 396 0.61 -16.84 -22.96
CA ARG A 396 -0.55 -17.72 -23.03
C ARG A 396 -1.35 -17.74 -21.72
N ASN A 397 -0.67 -17.78 -20.57
CA ASN A 397 -1.34 -17.73 -19.27
C ASN A 397 -2.09 -16.40 -19.07
N LEU A 398 -1.51 -15.29 -19.53
CA LEU A 398 -2.16 -13.99 -19.45
C LEU A 398 -3.38 -13.91 -20.38
N LEU A 399 -3.28 -14.45 -21.60
CA LEU A 399 -4.39 -14.55 -22.55
C LEU A 399 -5.54 -15.40 -21.99
N ASP A 400 -5.22 -16.52 -21.34
CA ASP A 400 -6.25 -17.38 -20.72
C ASP A 400 -7.00 -16.60 -19.61
N ARG A 401 -6.31 -15.78 -18.82
CA ARG A 401 -6.94 -14.88 -17.83
C ARG A 401 -7.85 -13.83 -18.50
N PHE A 402 -7.36 -13.17 -19.55
CA PHE A 402 -8.16 -12.18 -20.30
C PHE A 402 -9.41 -12.82 -20.93
N ARG A 403 -9.32 -14.06 -21.38
CA ARG A 403 -10.48 -14.78 -21.95
C ARG A 403 -11.47 -15.21 -20.88
N ALA A 404 -11.00 -15.68 -19.73
CA ALA A 404 -11.85 -16.21 -18.67
C ALA A 404 -12.58 -15.12 -17.87
N HIS A 405 -11.98 -13.92 -17.73
CA HIS A 405 -12.43 -12.90 -16.79
C HIS A 405 -12.62 -11.50 -17.40
N PRO A 406 -13.27 -11.36 -18.57
CA PRO A 406 -13.47 -10.04 -19.18
C PRO A 406 -14.38 -9.12 -18.35
N HIS A 407 -15.31 -9.69 -17.58
CA HIS A 407 -16.26 -8.93 -16.77
C HIS A 407 -15.59 -8.32 -15.53
N GLU A 408 -14.72 -9.06 -14.88
CA GLU A 408 -13.98 -8.64 -13.69
C GLU A 408 -12.88 -7.62 -14.04
N ILE A 409 -12.21 -7.78 -15.18
CA ILE A 409 -11.21 -6.85 -15.70
C ILE A 409 -11.84 -5.52 -16.09
N LEU A 410 -13.02 -5.54 -16.70
CA LEU A 410 -13.72 -4.39 -17.25
C LEU A 410 -14.88 -3.89 -16.36
N ALA A 411 -14.97 -4.34 -15.09
CA ALA A 411 -16.01 -3.96 -14.16
C ALA A 411 -16.16 -2.44 -14.02
N PHE A 412 -15.01 -1.72 -13.97
CA PHE A 412 -14.94 -0.28 -13.76
C PHE A 412 -15.61 0.58 -14.85
N MET A 413 -15.86 0.04 -16.04
CA MET A 413 -16.58 0.77 -17.09
C MET A 413 -18.10 0.69 -16.95
N ARG A 414 -18.61 -0.32 -16.23
CA ARG A 414 -20.04 -0.56 -16.01
C ARG A 414 -20.53 0.00 -14.67
N ASP A 415 -19.63 0.21 -13.76
CA ASP A 415 -19.89 0.73 -12.42
C ASP A 415 -18.71 1.58 -11.98
N PHE A 416 -18.90 2.90 -11.93
CA PHE A 416 -17.84 3.84 -11.59
C PHE A 416 -17.48 3.86 -10.09
N SER A 417 -18.23 3.16 -9.25
CA SER A 417 -17.81 2.90 -7.86
C SER A 417 -16.61 1.95 -7.79
N VAL A 418 -16.45 1.10 -8.82
CA VAL A 418 -15.32 0.17 -8.96
C VAL A 418 -14.10 0.94 -9.48
N PRO A 419 -12.97 0.94 -8.78
CA PRO A 419 -11.76 1.60 -9.24
C PRO A 419 -11.10 0.80 -10.38
N PHE A 420 -10.36 1.49 -11.25
CA PHE A 420 -9.54 0.87 -12.30
C PHE A 420 -8.43 -0.03 -11.72
N ASP A 421 -7.91 0.32 -10.55
CA ASP A 421 -6.81 -0.39 -9.88
C ASP A 421 -7.06 -0.48 -8.37
N ASN A 422 -6.25 -1.30 -7.70
CA ASN A 422 -6.27 -1.48 -6.23
C ASN A 422 -5.22 -0.61 -5.51
N ASN A 423 -4.80 0.50 -6.10
CA ASN A 423 -3.73 1.34 -5.58
C ASN A 423 -4.01 1.89 -4.17
N GLN A 424 -5.28 2.01 -3.77
CA GLN A 424 -5.62 2.46 -2.42
C GLN A 424 -5.18 1.44 -1.36
N SER A 425 -5.51 0.15 -1.55
CA SER A 425 -5.06 -0.93 -0.65
C SER A 425 -3.53 -1.05 -0.64
N GLU A 426 -2.89 -0.94 -1.81
CA GLU A 426 -1.42 -0.92 -1.91
C GLU A 426 -0.82 0.25 -1.11
N ARG A 427 -1.41 1.47 -1.19
CA ARG A 427 -0.96 2.64 -0.40
C ARG A 427 -1.14 2.41 1.09
N ASP A 428 -2.26 1.84 1.49
CA ASP A 428 -2.55 1.54 2.89
C ASP A 428 -1.56 0.52 3.46
N LEU A 429 -1.11 -0.47 2.67
CA LEU A 429 -0.08 -1.44 3.05
C LEU A 429 1.36 -0.92 2.98
N ARG A 430 1.63 0.08 2.13
CA ARG A 430 3.00 0.58 1.90
C ARG A 430 3.67 1.06 3.18
N MET A 431 2.89 1.64 4.10
CA MET A 431 3.42 2.12 5.39
C MET A 431 4.03 0.99 6.23
N MET A 432 3.57 -0.27 6.09
CA MET A 432 4.17 -1.42 6.79
C MET A 432 5.60 -1.69 6.30
N LYS A 433 5.83 -1.59 4.99
CA LYS A 433 7.19 -1.72 4.43
C LYS A 433 8.10 -0.58 4.87
N LEU A 434 7.55 0.63 4.95
CA LEU A 434 8.28 1.79 5.47
C LEU A 434 8.63 1.61 6.94
N ARG A 435 7.67 1.16 7.77
CA ARG A 435 7.91 0.85 9.19
C ARG A 435 9.02 -0.18 9.38
N GLN A 436 9.03 -1.25 8.57
CA GLN A 436 10.08 -2.27 8.67
C GLN A 436 11.47 -1.71 8.33
N LYS A 437 11.57 -0.75 7.40
CA LYS A 437 12.83 -0.07 7.06
C LYS A 437 13.31 0.88 8.15
N ILE A 438 12.39 1.56 8.84
CA ILE A 438 12.70 2.57 9.86
C ILE A 438 12.92 1.93 11.24
N SER A 439 12.00 1.04 11.65
CA SER A 439 11.91 0.51 13.01
C SER A 439 12.17 -1.01 13.10
N GLY A 440 12.61 -1.66 12.04
CA GLY A 440 12.89 -3.09 12.00
C GLY A 440 11.67 -3.98 12.20
N THR A 441 11.86 -5.17 12.79
CA THR A 441 10.82 -6.18 12.98
C THR A 441 10.03 -5.93 14.27
N PHE A 442 8.84 -6.53 14.39
CA PHE A 442 8.10 -6.54 15.66
C PHE A 442 8.71 -7.55 16.63
N ARG A 443 8.98 -7.13 17.87
CA ARG A 443 9.55 -7.98 18.92
C ARG A 443 8.58 -9.06 19.42
N ASN A 444 7.26 -8.82 19.35
CA ASN A 444 6.21 -9.78 19.67
C ASN A 444 4.98 -9.60 18.77
N PHE A 445 4.12 -10.61 18.73
CA PHE A 445 2.93 -10.60 17.87
C PHE A 445 1.86 -9.62 18.35
N ALA A 446 1.70 -9.43 19.66
CA ALA A 446 0.76 -8.47 20.22
C ALA A 446 1.07 -7.03 19.77
N ALA A 447 2.36 -6.65 19.70
CA ALA A 447 2.77 -5.35 19.18
C ALA A 447 2.39 -5.15 17.70
N LEU A 448 2.43 -6.23 16.89
CA LEU A 448 1.94 -6.19 15.51
C LEU A 448 0.42 -5.98 15.46
N VAL A 449 -0.34 -6.70 16.29
CA VAL A 449 -1.81 -6.53 16.39
C VAL A 449 -2.17 -5.12 16.84
N ASN A 450 -1.53 -4.62 17.89
CA ASN A 450 -1.74 -3.25 18.37
C ASN A 450 -1.47 -2.21 17.28
N PHE A 451 -0.37 -2.38 16.56
CA PHE A 451 -0.05 -1.49 15.44
C PHE A 451 -1.11 -1.54 14.33
N CYS A 452 -1.59 -2.73 13.96
CA CYS A 452 -2.65 -2.91 12.95
C CYS A 452 -3.93 -2.17 13.35
N ARG A 453 -4.41 -2.37 14.59
CA ARG A 453 -5.62 -1.75 15.11
C ARG A 453 -5.53 -0.23 15.15
N ILE A 454 -4.45 0.30 15.75
CA ILE A 454 -4.23 1.75 15.83
C ILE A 454 -4.10 2.35 14.41
N ARG A 455 -3.37 1.69 13.53
CA ARG A 455 -3.16 2.18 12.16
C ARG A 455 -4.43 2.14 11.32
N GLY A 456 -5.23 1.09 11.45
CA GLY A 456 -6.56 0.96 10.82
C GLY A 456 -7.48 2.09 11.23
N TYR A 457 -7.56 2.34 12.54
CA TYR A 457 -8.34 3.45 13.09
C TYR A 457 -7.88 4.82 12.56
N VAL A 458 -6.59 5.12 12.64
CA VAL A 458 -6.04 6.41 12.16
C VAL A 458 -6.24 6.58 10.65
N SER A 459 -6.06 5.52 9.88
CA SER A 459 -6.32 5.54 8.43
C SER A 459 -7.79 5.83 8.13
N THR A 460 -8.71 5.15 8.85
CA THR A 460 -10.15 5.37 8.75
C THR A 460 -10.52 6.80 9.15
N ALA A 461 -10.05 7.31 10.27
CA ALA A 461 -10.31 8.68 10.71
C ALA A 461 -9.86 9.70 9.65
N ARG A 462 -8.66 9.53 9.07
CA ARG A 462 -8.17 10.40 8.01
C ARG A 462 -8.98 10.34 6.72
N LYS A 463 -9.44 9.17 6.32
CA LYS A 463 -10.34 9.01 5.16
C LYS A 463 -11.67 9.74 5.37
N ASN A 464 -12.06 9.95 6.64
CA ASN A 464 -13.24 10.73 7.02
C ASN A 464 -12.92 12.20 7.38
N GLY A 465 -11.75 12.71 6.98
CA GLY A 465 -11.39 14.12 7.12
C GLY A 465 -10.88 14.55 8.50
N LEU A 466 -10.70 13.62 9.45
CA LEU A 466 -10.21 13.94 10.79
C LEU A 466 -8.68 14.05 10.82
N ASN A 467 -8.18 14.94 11.69
CA ASN A 467 -6.77 14.98 12.02
C ASN A 467 -6.37 13.71 12.81
N ALA A 468 -5.22 13.12 12.46
CA ALA A 468 -4.77 11.87 13.07
C ALA A 468 -4.46 12.00 14.58
N LEU A 469 -3.87 13.13 15.00
CA LEU A 469 -3.56 13.38 16.40
C LEU A 469 -4.83 13.61 17.23
N ASP A 470 -5.78 14.38 16.70
CA ASP A 470 -7.06 14.63 17.35
C ASP A 470 -7.89 13.34 17.50
N ALA A 471 -7.87 12.48 16.45
CA ALA A 471 -8.52 11.19 16.51
C ALA A 471 -7.93 10.32 17.64
N LEU A 472 -6.60 10.27 17.79
CA LEU A 472 -5.93 9.54 18.86
C LEU A 472 -6.20 10.16 20.25
N GLN A 473 -6.27 11.48 20.34
CA GLN A 473 -6.61 12.15 21.61
C GLN A 473 -8.01 11.76 22.09
N ARG A 474 -8.99 11.69 21.20
CA ARG A 474 -10.35 11.22 21.50
C ARG A 474 -10.37 9.80 22.07
N VAL A 475 -9.47 8.89 21.61
CA VAL A 475 -9.36 7.53 22.16
C VAL A 475 -9.02 7.57 23.64
N PHE A 476 -8.04 8.38 24.04
CA PHE A 476 -7.62 8.50 25.44
C PHE A 476 -8.61 9.27 26.30
N LEU A 477 -9.43 10.12 25.70
CA LEU A 477 -10.54 10.81 26.35
C LEU A 477 -11.81 9.94 26.46
N GLY A 478 -11.81 8.71 25.94
CA GLY A 478 -12.93 7.78 26.02
C GLY A 478 -14.07 8.01 25.01
N SER A 479 -13.84 8.87 24.00
CA SER A 479 -14.81 9.19 22.94
C SER A 479 -14.19 9.04 21.53
N PRO A 480 -13.73 7.82 21.16
CA PRO A 480 -13.12 7.60 19.85
C PRO A 480 -14.10 7.92 18.73
N PHE A 481 -13.57 8.33 17.58
CA PHE A 481 -14.38 8.50 16.37
C PHE A 481 -14.95 7.14 15.92
N LEU A 482 -16.23 7.10 15.62
CA LEU A 482 -16.90 5.97 15.00
C LEU A 482 -17.24 6.34 13.55
N PRO A 483 -16.79 5.56 12.56
CA PRO A 483 -17.18 5.80 11.18
C PRO A 483 -18.67 5.52 11.00
N ALA A 484 -19.37 6.40 10.27
CA ALA A 484 -20.74 6.15 9.86
C ALA A 484 -20.76 5.08 8.76
N GLY A 485 -21.76 4.20 8.78
CA GLY A 485 -22.03 3.33 7.64
C GLY A 485 -22.38 4.19 6.43
N ASN A 486 -21.80 3.91 5.27
CA ASN A 486 -22.27 4.52 4.02
C ASN A 486 -23.67 3.99 3.74
N THR A 487 -24.67 4.83 3.94
CA THR A 487 -26.06 4.61 3.47
C THR A 487 -26.25 5.17 2.06
N SER A 488 -25.22 5.07 1.20
CA SER A 488 -25.35 5.48 -0.21
C SER A 488 -24.58 4.52 -1.12
#